data_f22309d579a61fea64b9ead26acc79ac
#
_entry.id   f22309d579a61fea64b9ead26acc79ac
#
_cell.length_a   1.000
_cell.length_b   1.000
_cell.length_c   1.000
_cell.angle_alpha   90.00
_cell.angle_beta   90.00
_cell.angle_gamma   90.00
#
_symmetry.space_group_name_H-M   'P 1'
#
loop_
_entity.id
_entity.type
_entity.pdbx_description
1 polymer ?
#
loop_
_entity_poly.entity_id
_entity_poly.type
_entity_poly.pdbx_seq_one_letter_code
_entity_poly.pdbx_strand_id
1 'polypeptide(L)'
;MTPTRPVAFDTPAYGEMIARSCLSTGNNIRIKRVLQQLRDGKPTTIAFLGGSITQGAGAVPSQEMCYARKAYEAICERYTPDHGAHVRYIKAGVGGTPCQLGIIRYDRDITRDGAVQPDLIIVEFAVNDEADETKGL
;
A
#
# COMPACT_ATOMS: atom_id res chain seq x y z
N MET A 1 -2.07 -2.73 32.83
CA MET A 1 -2.60 -3.22 31.54
C MET A 1 -1.95 -4.55 31.23
N THR A 2 -2.70 -5.61 31.18
CA THR A 2 -2.20 -6.94 30.79
C THR A 2 -1.82 -6.88 29.32
N PRO A 3 -0.60 -7.27 28.92
CA PRO A 3 -0.26 -7.29 27.50
C PRO A 3 -1.17 -8.28 26.78
N THR A 4 -1.96 -7.79 25.87
CA THR A 4 -2.78 -8.63 24.99
C THR A 4 -1.84 -9.47 24.12
N ARG A 5 -1.97 -10.79 24.25
CA ARG A 5 -1.20 -11.72 23.41
C ARG A 5 -1.53 -11.45 21.93
N PRO A 6 -0.55 -11.31 21.03
CA PRO A 6 -0.85 -11.10 19.63
C PRO A 6 -1.67 -12.27 19.07
N VAL A 7 -2.68 -11.93 18.25
CA VAL A 7 -3.55 -12.91 17.60
C VAL A 7 -2.74 -13.62 16.50
N ALA A 8 -2.73 -14.96 16.51
CA ALA A 8 -2.03 -15.71 15.49
C ALA A 8 -2.72 -15.59 14.11
N PHE A 9 -1.94 -15.43 13.05
CA PHE A 9 -2.40 -15.12 11.69
C PHE A 9 -3.25 -16.21 11.02
N ASP A 10 -3.19 -17.45 11.51
CA ASP A 10 -3.90 -18.62 10.99
C ASP A 10 -5.14 -19.00 11.80
N THR A 11 -5.57 -18.14 12.71
CA THR A 11 -6.73 -18.41 13.58
C THR A 11 -8.01 -17.75 13.04
N PRO A 12 -9.22 -18.32 13.36
CA PRO A 12 -10.50 -17.67 13.09
C PRO A 12 -10.60 -16.25 13.68
N ALA A 13 -10.04 -16.03 14.87
CA ALA A 13 -10.00 -14.73 15.51
C ALA A 13 -9.25 -13.68 14.70
N TYR A 14 -8.19 -14.04 13.96
CA TYR A 14 -7.51 -13.15 13.04
C TYR A 14 -8.40 -12.78 11.84
N GLY A 15 -9.09 -13.77 11.25
CA GLY A 15 -10.04 -13.54 10.17
C GLY A 15 -11.17 -12.58 10.57
N GLU A 16 -11.74 -12.74 11.76
CA GLU A 16 -12.75 -11.84 12.31
C GLU A 16 -12.20 -10.43 12.57
N MET A 17 -10.98 -10.31 13.05
CA MET A 17 -10.30 -9.02 13.25
C MET A 17 -10.14 -8.28 11.93
N ILE A 18 -9.67 -8.96 10.87
CA ILE A 18 -9.54 -8.40 9.52
C ILE A 18 -10.91 -8.00 8.97
N ALA A 19 -11.95 -8.83 9.12
CA ALA A 19 -13.29 -8.50 8.67
C ALA A 19 -13.84 -7.22 9.35
N ARG A 20 -13.62 -7.06 10.65
CA ARG A 20 -14.01 -5.85 11.38
C ARG A 20 -13.20 -4.60 11.00
N SER A 21 -11.98 -4.76 10.50
CA SER A 21 -11.17 -3.63 10.04
C SER A 21 -11.58 -3.10 8.67
N CYS A 22 -12.40 -3.85 7.94
CA CYS A 22 -12.87 -3.47 6.61
C CYS A 22 -14.05 -2.50 6.72
N LEU A 23 -13.80 -1.21 6.55
CA LEU A 23 -14.85 -0.18 6.55
C LEU A 23 -15.70 -0.23 5.27
N SER A 24 -15.06 -0.42 4.13
CA SER A 24 -15.73 -0.52 2.82
C SER A 24 -14.82 -1.23 1.82
N THR A 25 -15.41 -2.05 0.98
CA THR A 25 -14.72 -2.65 -0.16
C THR A 25 -14.80 -1.78 -1.42
N GLY A 26 -15.62 -0.74 -1.41
CA GLY A 26 -15.82 0.17 -2.54
C GLY A 26 -16.22 -0.53 -3.84
N ASN A 27 -15.97 0.14 -4.97
CA ASN A 27 -16.16 -0.44 -6.29
C ASN A 27 -14.86 -1.12 -6.77
N ASN A 28 -14.86 -2.44 -6.79
CA ASN A 28 -13.67 -3.25 -7.08
C ASN A 28 -13.39 -3.42 -8.59
N ILE A 29 -14.13 -2.79 -9.50
CA ILE A 29 -13.96 -2.98 -10.95
C ILE A 29 -12.54 -2.66 -11.40
N ARG A 30 -11.98 -1.53 -10.93
CA ARG A 30 -10.62 -1.09 -11.31
C ARG A 30 -9.56 -2.04 -10.75
N ILE A 31 -9.68 -2.42 -9.47
CA ILE A 31 -8.76 -3.38 -8.84
C ILE A 31 -8.80 -4.73 -9.58
N LYS A 32 -9.99 -5.24 -9.92
CA LYS A 32 -10.12 -6.49 -10.69
C LYS A 32 -9.41 -6.43 -12.04
N ARG A 33 -9.44 -5.28 -12.73
CA ARG A 33 -8.69 -5.08 -13.99
C ARG A 33 -7.18 -5.17 -13.76
N VAL A 34 -6.66 -4.52 -12.73
CA VAL A 34 -5.23 -4.61 -12.39
C VAL A 34 -4.82 -6.04 -12.05
N LEU A 35 -5.63 -6.75 -11.24
CA LEU A 35 -5.36 -8.14 -10.91
C LEU A 35 -5.38 -9.05 -12.15
N GLN A 36 -6.27 -8.79 -13.11
CA GLN A 36 -6.29 -9.52 -14.38
C GLN A 36 -5.04 -9.21 -15.22
N GLN A 37 -4.63 -7.94 -15.30
CA GLN A 37 -3.41 -7.51 -15.98
C GLN A 37 -2.16 -8.21 -15.42
N LEU A 38 -2.07 -8.33 -14.08
CA LEU A 38 -1.00 -9.07 -13.40
C LEU A 38 -0.99 -10.55 -13.78
N ARG A 39 -2.16 -11.21 -13.78
CA ARG A 39 -2.30 -12.63 -14.17
C ARG A 39 -1.94 -12.89 -15.63
N ASP A 40 -2.22 -11.92 -16.48
CA ASP A 40 -1.89 -11.98 -17.91
C ASP A 40 -0.39 -11.72 -18.18
N GLY A 41 0.43 -11.48 -17.17
CA GLY A 41 1.85 -11.17 -17.33
C GLY A 41 2.13 -9.84 -18.03
N LYS A 42 1.20 -8.88 -17.96
CA LYS A 42 1.37 -7.56 -18.61
C LYS A 42 2.18 -6.61 -17.72
N PRO A 43 3.00 -5.74 -18.32
CA PRO A 43 3.69 -4.69 -17.57
C PRO A 43 2.73 -3.92 -16.68
N THR A 44 2.99 -3.90 -15.38
CA THR A 44 2.11 -3.30 -14.37
C THR A 44 2.94 -2.48 -13.39
N THR A 45 2.49 -1.28 -13.03
CA THR A 45 3.15 -0.44 -12.04
C THR A 45 2.30 -0.33 -10.79
N ILE A 46 2.87 -0.75 -9.65
CA ILE A 46 2.26 -0.62 -8.33
C ILE A 46 3.05 0.40 -7.52
N ALA A 47 2.38 1.44 -7.05
CA ALA A 47 2.96 2.52 -6.29
C ALA A 47 2.40 2.58 -4.87
N PHE A 48 3.24 2.97 -3.92
CA PHE A 48 2.89 3.22 -2.52
C PHE A 48 3.27 4.66 -2.18
N LEU A 49 2.27 5.45 -1.82
CA LEU A 49 2.42 6.85 -1.42
C LEU A 49 2.02 6.99 0.05
N GLY A 50 2.88 7.60 0.87
CA GLY A 50 2.53 7.71 2.28
C GLY A 50 3.57 8.40 3.15
N GLY A 51 3.35 8.35 4.45
CA GLY A 51 4.20 8.90 5.49
C GLY A 51 5.33 7.97 5.94
N SER A 52 5.67 8.05 7.22
CA SER A 52 6.76 7.25 7.83
C SER A 52 6.48 5.74 7.80
N ILE A 53 5.24 5.32 7.92
CA ILE A 53 4.88 3.90 7.87
C ILE A 53 5.18 3.33 6.47
N THR A 54 4.81 4.06 5.43
CA THR A 54 5.15 3.69 4.04
C THR A 54 6.65 3.74 3.78
N GLN A 55 7.36 4.70 4.39
CA GLN A 55 8.82 4.76 4.33
C GLN A 55 9.46 3.52 4.95
N GLY A 56 8.87 2.98 6.02
CA GLY A 56 9.33 1.79 6.74
C GLY A 56 9.84 2.08 8.14
N ALA A 57 9.33 3.14 8.80
CA ALA A 57 9.67 3.44 10.18
C ALA A 57 9.33 2.25 11.10
N GLY A 58 10.28 1.86 11.93
CA GLY A 58 10.15 0.71 12.83
C GLY A 58 10.39 -0.67 12.21
N ALA A 59 10.46 -0.77 10.87
CA ALA A 59 10.82 -2.00 10.18
C ALA A 59 12.35 -2.09 9.99
N VAL A 60 12.94 -3.27 10.24
CA VAL A 60 14.39 -3.48 10.11
C VAL A 60 14.68 -4.78 9.36
N PRO A 61 15.34 -4.75 8.20
CA PRO A 61 15.67 -3.56 7.39
C PRO A 61 14.40 -2.89 6.79
N SER A 62 14.36 -1.55 6.78
CA SER A 62 13.15 -0.81 6.39
C SER A 62 12.74 -1.01 4.94
N GLN A 63 13.69 -1.24 4.03
CA GLN A 63 13.41 -1.45 2.61
C GLN A 63 12.73 -2.80 2.34
N GLU A 64 13.01 -3.81 3.15
CA GLU A 64 12.56 -5.18 2.94
C GLU A 64 11.37 -5.55 3.83
N MET A 65 11.33 -5.00 5.05
CA MET A 65 10.37 -5.38 6.08
C MET A 65 9.19 -4.42 6.21
N CYS A 66 9.17 -3.27 5.51
CA CYS A 66 8.04 -2.37 5.54
C CYS A 66 6.79 -2.99 4.87
N TYR A 67 5.61 -2.55 5.31
CA TYR A 67 4.36 -3.09 4.79
C TYR A 67 4.23 -2.95 3.26
N ALA A 68 4.72 -1.84 2.71
CA ALA A 68 4.65 -1.57 1.28
C ALA A 68 5.40 -2.64 0.47
N ARG A 69 6.59 -3.04 0.94
CA ARG A 69 7.36 -4.12 0.32
C ARG A 69 6.67 -5.46 0.48
N LYS A 70 6.20 -5.78 1.67
CA LYS A 70 5.51 -7.05 1.95
C LYS A 70 4.19 -7.19 1.18
N ALA A 71 3.42 -6.11 1.09
CA ALA A 71 2.20 -6.10 0.27
C ALA A 71 2.49 -6.29 -1.22
N TYR A 72 3.52 -5.60 -1.74
CA TYR A 72 3.98 -5.78 -3.12
C TYR A 72 4.38 -7.24 -3.39
N GLU A 73 5.23 -7.84 -2.55
CA GLU A 73 5.68 -9.22 -2.67
C GLU A 73 4.50 -10.21 -2.67
N ALA A 74 3.56 -10.04 -1.73
CA ALA A 74 2.37 -10.88 -1.63
C ALA A 74 1.45 -10.76 -2.86
N ILE A 75 1.32 -9.54 -3.44
CA ILE A 75 0.56 -9.33 -4.68
C ILE A 75 1.25 -10.04 -5.85
N CYS A 76 2.55 -9.88 -5.99
CA CYS A 76 3.33 -10.52 -7.05
C CYS A 76 3.25 -12.04 -6.95
N GLU A 77 3.49 -12.61 -5.77
CA GLU A 77 3.44 -14.05 -5.54
C GLU A 77 2.07 -14.64 -5.87
N ARG A 78 0.99 -13.94 -5.49
CA ARG A 78 -0.37 -14.45 -5.64
C ARG A 78 -0.97 -14.26 -7.03
N TYR A 79 -0.58 -13.20 -7.73
CA TYR A 79 -1.31 -12.76 -8.93
C TYR A 79 -0.46 -12.70 -10.19
N THR A 80 0.84 -13.00 -10.13
CA THR A 80 1.68 -13.01 -11.33
C THR A 80 2.24 -14.41 -11.64
N PRO A 81 2.43 -14.75 -12.93
CA PRO A 81 2.97 -16.05 -13.33
C PRO A 81 4.48 -16.17 -13.12
N ASP A 82 5.18 -15.04 -12.93
CA ASP A 82 6.64 -14.92 -12.92
C ASP A 82 7.19 -14.24 -11.67
N HIS A 83 6.44 -14.31 -10.56
CA HIS A 83 6.78 -13.68 -9.27
C HIS A 83 7.07 -12.17 -9.37
N GLY A 84 6.41 -11.49 -10.32
CA GLY A 84 6.48 -10.04 -10.47
C GLY A 84 7.60 -9.51 -11.36
N ALA A 85 8.23 -10.34 -12.20
CA ALA A 85 9.30 -9.90 -13.10
C ALA A 85 8.87 -8.75 -14.04
N HIS A 86 7.58 -8.69 -14.40
CA HIS A 86 6.97 -7.63 -15.21
C HIS A 86 6.34 -6.50 -14.39
N VAL A 87 6.47 -6.52 -13.06
CA VAL A 87 5.83 -5.54 -12.16
C VAL A 87 6.84 -4.52 -11.66
N ARG A 88 6.57 -3.24 -11.92
CA ARG A 88 7.35 -2.12 -11.37
C ARG A 88 6.85 -1.77 -9.98
N TYR A 89 7.76 -1.66 -9.03
CA TYR A 89 7.53 -1.19 -7.67
C TYR A 89 7.98 0.25 -7.50
N ILE A 90 7.09 1.11 -6.98
CA ILE A 90 7.41 2.49 -6.58
C ILE A 90 7.05 2.65 -5.12
N LYS A 91 8.00 3.08 -4.30
CA LYS A 91 7.78 3.41 -2.89
C LYS A 91 8.10 4.88 -2.66
N ALA A 92 7.07 5.67 -2.38
CA ALA A 92 7.13 7.11 -2.15
C ALA A 92 6.67 7.45 -0.71
N GLY A 93 7.29 6.82 0.27
CA GLY A 93 7.11 7.12 1.70
C GLY A 93 8.10 8.18 2.18
N VAL A 94 7.61 9.23 2.84
CA VAL A 94 8.43 10.28 3.48
C VAL A 94 7.92 10.54 4.89
N GLY A 95 8.79 10.34 5.89
CA GLY A 95 8.45 10.47 7.30
C GLY A 95 7.96 11.87 7.68
N GLY A 96 6.97 11.93 8.58
CA GLY A 96 6.42 13.18 9.09
C GLY A 96 5.55 13.96 8.09
N THR A 97 5.15 13.35 6.96
CA THR A 97 4.35 14.06 5.94
C THR A 97 2.88 13.64 5.99
N PRO A 98 1.94 14.60 6.01
CA PRO A 98 0.52 14.36 5.84
C PRO A 98 0.14 14.25 4.35
N CYS A 99 -1.14 13.93 4.08
CA CYS A 99 -1.65 13.73 2.72
C CYS A 99 -1.48 14.94 1.81
N GLN A 100 -1.56 16.18 2.33
CA GLN A 100 -1.35 17.41 1.56
C GLN A 100 0.03 17.45 0.91
N LEU A 101 1.08 17.04 1.65
CA LEU A 101 2.42 16.92 1.08
C LEU A 101 2.52 15.75 0.09
N GLY A 102 1.73 14.70 0.30
CA GLY A 102 1.59 13.61 -0.67
C GLY A 102 1.11 14.09 -2.02
N ILE A 103 0.09 14.96 -2.03
CA ILE A 103 -0.46 15.57 -3.25
C ILE A 103 0.61 16.42 -3.97
N ILE A 104 1.29 17.30 -3.24
CA ILE A 104 2.32 18.20 -3.82
C ILE A 104 3.46 17.42 -4.50
N ARG A 105 3.89 16.31 -3.90
CA ARG A 105 5.01 15.52 -4.41
C ARG A 105 4.61 14.37 -5.34
N TYR A 106 3.32 14.21 -5.62
CA TYR A 106 2.79 13.09 -6.41
C TYR A 106 3.44 13.00 -7.79
N ASP A 107 3.50 14.12 -8.51
CA ASP A 107 4.05 14.13 -9.86
C ASP A 107 5.54 13.75 -9.87
N ARG A 108 6.31 14.29 -8.96
CA ARG A 108 7.74 13.98 -8.84
C ARG A 108 7.99 12.53 -8.42
N ASP A 109 7.29 12.05 -7.39
CA ASP A 109 7.63 10.80 -6.69
C ASP A 109 6.94 9.58 -7.32
N ILE A 110 5.75 9.76 -7.90
CA ILE A 110 4.94 8.67 -8.47
C ILE A 110 4.98 8.69 -10.00
N THR A 111 4.52 9.78 -10.63
CA THR A 111 4.40 9.84 -12.09
C THR A 111 5.70 10.23 -12.78
N ARG A 112 6.69 10.75 -12.03
CA ARG A 112 7.96 11.23 -12.56
C ARG A 112 7.74 12.21 -13.70
N ASP A 113 6.96 13.25 -13.40
CA ASP A 113 6.57 14.29 -14.36
C ASP A 113 5.89 13.73 -15.63
N GLY A 114 5.03 12.72 -15.43
CA GLY A 114 4.26 12.08 -16.49
C GLY A 114 4.97 10.93 -17.21
N ALA A 115 6.22 10.60 -16.86
CA ALA A 115 6.97 9.50 -17.46
C ALA A 115 6.46 8.09 -17.02
N VAL A 116 5.71 8.01 -15.93
CA VAL A 116 5.16 6.77 -15.38
C VAL A 116 3.67 6.93 -15.14
N GLN A 117 2.89 5.97 -15.62
CA GLN A 117 1.48 5.86 -15.30
C GLN A 117 1.28 4.65 -14.35
N PRO A 118 0.99 4.85 -13.06
CA PRO A 118 0.73 3.75 -12.16
C PRO A 118 -0.63 3.11 -12.43
N ASP A 119 -0.69 1.78 -12.40
CA ASP A 119 -1.93 0.99 -12.55
C ASP A 119 -2.66 0.83 -11.20
N LEU A 120 -1.89 0.76 -10.11
CA LEU A 120 -2.41 0.69 -8.74
C LEU A 120 -1.59 1.61 -7.83
N ILE A 121 -2.30 2.42 -7.04
CA ILE A 121 -1.70 3.26 -6.01
C ILE A 121 -2.31 2.90 -4.67
N ILE A 122 -1.46 2.61 -3.69
CA ILE A 122 -1.84 2.40 -2.29
C ILE A 122 -1.39 3.63 -1.51
N VAL A 123 -2.34 4.31 -0.86
CA VAL A 123 -2.12 5.56 -0.14
C VAL A 123 -2.30 5.32 1.35
N GLU A 124 -1.33 5.77 2.16
CA GLU A 124 -1.37 5.64 3.62
C GLU A 124 -0.77 6.90 4.30
N PHE A 125 -1.62 7.69 4.98
CA PHE A 125 -1.24 8.86 5.77
C PHE A 125 -1.94 8.91 7.13
N ALA A 126 -2.64 7.86 7.52
CA ALA A 126 -3.51 7.83 8.69
C ALA A 126 -2.84 8.29 10.00
N VAL A 127 -1.52 8.07 10.14
CA VAL A 127 -0.78 8.46 11.35
C VAL A 127 -0.51 9.95 11.43
N ASN A 128 -0.35 10.61 10.28
CA ASN A 128 0.05 12.03 10.21
C ASN A 128 -1.09 12.96 9.84
N ASP A 129 -2.21 12.43 9.36
CA ASP A 129 -3.38 13.24 9.07
C ASP A 129 -4.16 13.49 10.37
N GLU A 130 -4.52 14.75 10.58
CA GLU A 130 -5.37 15.11 11.71
C GLU A 130 -6.80 14.64 11.47
N ALA A 131 -7.46 14.17 12.52
CA ALA A 131 -8.87 13.75 12.50
C ALA A 131 -9.85 14.96 12.38
N ASP A 132 -9.42 16.06 11.81
CA ASP A 132 -10.22 17.23 11.55
C ASP A 132 -10.87 17.09 10.17
N GLU A 133 -12.19 16.98 10.14
CA GLU A 133 -12.99 16.85 8.91
C GLU A 133 -12.75 17.99 7.90
N THR A 134 -12.20 19.13 8.35
CA THR A 134 -11.87 20.28 7.49
C THR A 134 -10.52 20.14 6.78
N LYS A 135 -9.67 19.21 7.20
CA LYS A 135 -8.31 19.00 6.69
C LYS A 135 -8.12 17.66 5.99
N GLY A 136 -9.04 16.73 6.20
CA GLY A 136 -9.11 15.46 5.45
C GLY A 136 -9.89 15.65 4.16
N LEU A 137 -9.37 15.09 3.08
CA LEU A 137 -10.10 14.99 1.81
C LEU A 137 -11.21 13.96 1.92
#